data_17ff7cbf68790cb2c57b20b135d363d9
#
_entry.id   17ff7cbf68790cb2c57b20b135d363d9
#
_cell.length_a   1.000
_cell.length_b   1.000
_cell.length_c   1.000
_cell.angle_alpha   90.00
_cell.angle_beta   90.00
_cell.angle_gamma   90.00
#
_symmetry.space_group_name_H-M   'P 1'
#
loop_
_entity.id
_entity.type
_entity.pdbx_description
1 polymer ?
#
loop_
_entity_poly.entity_id
_entity_poly.type
_entity_poly.pdbx_seq_one_letter_code
_entity_poly.pdbx_strand_id
1 'polypeptide(L)'
;MINITIFSKNRSSQLDLFLRSIKQFTDIKSANILYTVTSESFQKGYDLLKNKYKNFNFILQSNNFKSDVLKLINPVLKYTTFFVDDNIFVSEFKLENELPKLTDNVATISPRIHKNLNYCYTANVKMITPQIINNRYVWYKILNNGDYDYPMSLDGNIFLTSDILPLLERLNYR
;
A
#
# COMPACT_ATOMS: atom_id res chain seq x y z
N MET A 1 4.33 14.85 -4.73
CA MET A 1 3.09 14.14 -5.14
C MET A 1 3.40 12.66 -5.28
N ILE A 2 2.42 11.78 -5.04
CA ILE A 2 2.58 10.32 -4.93
C ILE A 2 1.47 9.59 -5.70
N ASN A 3 1.81 8.49 -6.37
CA ASN A 3 0.85 7.52 -6.90
C ASN A 3 0.33 6.65 -5.74
N ILE A 4 -0.97 6.57 -5.57
CA ILE A 4 -1.60 5.70 -4.55
C ILE A 4 -2.60 4.80 -5.24
N THR A 5 -2.42 3.49 -5.14
CA THR A 5 -3.34 2.49 -5.67
C THR A 5 -3.78 1.53 -4.57
N ILE A 6 -5.08 1.35 -4.41
CA ILE A 6 -5.69 0.43 -3.46
C ILE A 6 -6.32 -0.72 -4.25
N PHE A 7 -5.95 -1.96 -3.94
CA PHE A 7 -6.53 -3.14 -4.55
C PHE A 7 -7.70 -3.68 -3.71
N SER A 8 -8.79 -4.07 -4.37
CA SER A 8 -9.94 -4.65 -3.67
C SER A 8 -10.68 -5.67 -4.52
N LYS A 9 -11.09 -6.79 -3.90
CA LYS A 9 -11.87 -7.83 -4.59
C LYS A 9 -12.98 -8.33 -3.67
N ASN A 10 -14.25 -8.06 -4.04
CA ASN A 10 -15.43 -8.52 -3.30
C ASN A 10 -15.50 -8.10 -1.82
N ARG A 11 -14.77 -7.06 -1.41
CA ARG A 11 -14.56 -6.67 0.00
C ARG A 11 -14.91 -5.20 0.27
N SER A 12 -16.05 -4.74 -0.22
CA SER A 12 -16.46 -3.33 -0.05
C SER A 12 -16.54 -2.88 1.42
N SER A 13 -16.90 -3.79 2.34
CA SER A 13 -16.95 -3.46 3.79
C SER A 13 -15.58 -3.24 4.40
N GLN A 14 -14.60 -4.09 4.06
CA GLN A 14 -13.21 -3.92 4.50
C GLN A 14 -12.64 -2.63 3.90
N LEU A 15 -12.88 -2.41 2.61
CA LEU A 15 -12.48 -1.18 1.94
C LEU A 15 -13.09 0.07 2.60
N ASP A 16 -14.38 0.05 3.02
CA ASP A 16 -14.98 1.16 3.76
C ASP A 16 -14.24 1.44 5.07
N LEU A 17 -13.89 0.40 5.81
CA LEU A 17 -13.14 0.53 7.05
C LEU A 17 -11.75 1.14 6.80
N PHE A 18 -11.05 0.65 5.78
CA PHE A 18 -9.76 1.21 5.38
C PHE A 18 -9.87 2.69 4.98
N LEU A 19 -10.83 3.06 4.13
CA LEU A 19 -11.03 4.45 3.72
C LEU A 19 -11.40 5.38 4.89
N ARG A 20 -12.12 4.87 5.90
CA ARG A 20 -12.35 5.62 7.15
C ARG A 20 -11.04 5.84 7.90
N SER A 21 -10.20 4.82 8.03
CA SER A 21 -8.91 4.95 8.70
C SER A 21 -7.97 5.93 7.98
N ILE A 22 -7.95 5.92 6.64
CA ILE A 22 -7.24 6.91 5.83
C ILE A 22 -7.71 8.33 6.21
N LYS A 23 -9.01 8.58 6.20
CA LYS A 23 -9.56 9.91 6.51
C LYS A 23 -9.24 10.37 7.94
N GLN A 24 -9.19 9.44 8.88
CA GLN A 24 -8.98 9.74 10.30
C GLN A 24 -7.51 9.98 10.62
N PHE A 25 -6.60 9.19 10.06
CA PHE A 25 -5.22 9.11 10.52
C PHE A 25 -4.19 9.61 9.52
N THR A 26 -4.58 9.93 8.29
CA THR A 26 -3.61 10.33 7.25
C THR A 26 -3.94 11.68 6.62
N ASP A 27 -3.00 12.20 5.83
CA ASP A 27 -3.17 13.35 4.95
C ASP A 27 -3.54 12.95 3.51
N ILE A 28 -3.80 11.67 3.25
CA ILE A 28 -4.22 11.15 1.94
C ILE A 28 -5.63 11.67 1.61
N LYS A 29 -5.74 12.45 0.53
CA LYS A 29 -7.01 13.05 0.08
C LYS A 29 -7.66 12.30 -1.06
N SER A 30 -6.88 11.57 -1.86
CA SER A 30 -7.34 10.82 -3.04
C SER A 30 -6.43 9.63 -3.32
N ALA A 31 -6.98 8.60 -3.95
CA ALA A 31 -6.25 7.44 -4.45
C ALA A 31 -7.04 6.79 -5.57
N ASN A 32 -6.36 5.98 -6.39
CA ASN A 32 -7.02 5.06 -7.31
C ASN A 32 -7.40 3.77 -6.56
N ILE A 33 -8.62 3.30 -6.73
CA ILE A 33 -9.11 2.03 -6.20
C ILE A 33 -9.36 1.12 -7.38
N LEU A 34 -8.43 0.19 -7.62
CA LEU A 34 -8.59 -0.84 -8.62
C LEU A 34 -9.33 -2.01 -8.00
N TYR A 35 -10.58 -2.23 -8.40
CA TYR A 35 -11.44 -3.23 -7.78
C TYR A 35 -11.99 -4.22 -8.80
N THR A 36 -12.32 -5.43 -8.34
CA THR A 36 -13.03 -6.44 -9.12
C THR A 36 -14.14 -7.07 -8.30
N VAL A 37 -15.19 -7.51 -8.99
CA VAL A 37 -16.36 -8.16 -8.39
C VAL A 37 -16.73 -9.43 -9.16
N THR A 38 -17.22 -10.43 -8.45
CA THR A 38 -17.64 -11.71 -9.03
C THR A 38 -19.16 -11.84 -9.12
N SER A 39 -19.91 -10.89 -8.57
CA SER A 39 -21.37 -10.87 -8.64
C SER A 39 -21.93 -9.46 -8.51
N GLU A 40 -23.19 -9.29 -8.93
CA GLU A 40 -23.92 -8.02 -8.80
C GLU A 40 -24.08 -7.59 -7.32
N SER A 41 -24.23 -8.53 -6.40
CA SER A 41 -24.36 -8.22 -4.98
C SER A 41 -23.12 -7.52 -4.44
N PHE A 42 -21.90 -7.94 -4.86
CA PHE A 42 -20.67 -7.25 -4.51
C PHE A 42 -20.58 -5.88 -5.19
N GLN A 43 -21.04 -5.75 -6.46
CA GLN A 43 -21.02 -4.48 -7.17
C GLN A 43 -21.80 -3.40 -6.42
N LYS A 44 -22.99 -3.71 -5.88
CA LYS A 44 -23.82 -2.79 -5.08
C LYS A 44 -23.03 -2.17 -3.91
N GLY A 45 -22.16 -2.97 -3.25
CA GLY A 45 -21.30 -2.47 -2.19
C GLY A 45 -20.32 -1.39 -2.67
N TYR A 46 -19.67 -1.60 -3.82
CA TYR A 46 -18.76 -0.61 -4.38
C TYR A 46 -19.49 0.65 -4.88
N ASP A 47 -20.71 0.51 -5.39
CA ASP A 47 -21.52 1.66 -5.83
C ASP A 47 -21.90 2.57 -4.66
N LEU A 48 -22.17 1.99 -3.48
CA LEU A 48 -22.34 2.76 -2.25
C LEU A 48 -21.06 3.52 -1.87
N LEU A 49 -19.89 2.86 -1.98
CA LEU A 49 -18.59 3.49 -1.68
C LEU A 49 -18.24 4.61 -2.66
N LYS A 50 -18.49 4.46 -3.96
CA LYS A 50 -18.33 5.51 -4.97
C LYS A 50 -19.13 6.76 -4.61
N ASN A 51 -20.36 6.56 -4.14
CA ASN A 51 -21.23 7.67 -3.71
C ASN A 51 -20.70 8.36 -2.44
N LYS A 52 -20.13 7.60 -1.51
CA LYS A 52 -19.65 8.09 -0.22
C LYS A 52 -18.26 8.78 -0.31
N TYR A 53 -17.39 8.28 -1.18
CA TYR A 53 -15.97 8.67 -1.28
C TYR A 53 -15.65 9.32 -2.63
N LYS A 54 -16.26 10.47 -2.92
CA LYS A 54 -16.17 11.19 -4.21
C LYS A 54 -14.74 11.57 -4.63
N ASN A 55 -13.82 11.69 -3.69
CA ASN A 55 -12.42 12.06 -3.96
C ASN A 55 -11.55 10.86 -4.33
N PHE A 56 -12.06 9.64 -4.23
CA PHE A 56 -11.36 8.42 -4.62
C PHE A 56 -11.85 7.97 -5.99
N ASN A 57 -10.91 7.56 -6.84
CA ASN A 57 -11.20 7.14 -8.20
C ASN A 57 -11.38 5.62 -8.25
N PHE A 58 -12.62 5.14 -8.38
CA PHE A 58 -12.96 3.72 -8.45
C PHE A 58 -12.90 3.22 -9.89
N ILE A 59 -12.01 2.27 -10.16
CA ILE A 59 -11.72 1.72 -11.48
C ILE A 59 -12.00 0.22 -11.43
N LEU A 60 -12.91 -0.25 -12.30
CA LEU A 60 -13.17 -1.68 -12.45
C LEU A 60 -11.99 -2.31 -13.18
N GLN A 61 -11.41 -3.36 -12.60
CA GLN A 61 -10.32 -4.12 -13.20
C GLN A 61 -10.77 -4.76 -14.51
N SER A 62 -9.95 -4.63 -15.54
CA SER A 62 -10.13 -5.32 -16.81
C SER A 62 -9.59 -6.77 -16.75
N ASN A 63 -9.60 -7.46 -17.89
CA ASN A 63 -9.00 -8.80 -18.02
C ASN A 63 -7.45 -8.78 -18.02
N ASN A 64 -6.82 -7.61 -17.99
CA ASN A 64 -5.37 -7.46 -17.98
C ASN A 64 -4.95 -6.62 -16.75
N PHE A 65 -4.84 -7.30 -15.62
CA PHE A 65 -4.47 -6.69 -14.33
C PHE A 65 -3.16 -5.88 -14.42
N LYS A 66 -2.12 -6.45 -15.03
CA LYS A 66 -0.83 -5.77 -15.19
C LYS A 66 -0.98 -4.45 -15.94
N SER A 67 -1.69 -4.45 -17.07
CA SER A 67 -1.94 -3.23 -17.85
C SER A 67 -2.71 -2.19 -17.02
N ASP A 68 -3.70 -2.61 -16.25
CA ASP A 68 -4.48 -1.71 -15.41
C ASP A 68 -3.60 -1.06 -14.33
N VAL A 69 -2.76 -1.85 -13.65
CA VAL A 69 -1.83 -1.33 -12.63
C VAL A 69 -0.86 -0.31 -13.24
N LEU A 70 -0.24 -0.63 -14.39
CA LEU A 70 0.73 0.26 -15.02
C LEU A 70 0.10 1.59 -15.47
N LYS A 71 -1.14 1.59 -15.95
CA LYS A 71 -1.89 2.81 -16.33
C LYS A 71 -2.17 3.74 -15.14
N LEU A 72 -2.21 3.22 -13.92
CA LEU A 72 -2.46 4.00 -12.71
C LEU A 72 -1.20 4.66 -12.14
N ILE A 73 -0.03 4.32 -12.65
CA ILE A 73 1.24 4.89 -12.22
C ILE A 73 1.65 6.00 -13.18
N ASN A 74 1.61 7.23 -12.68
CA ASN A 74 2.18 8.37 -13.40
C ASN A 74 3.70 8.41 -13.14
N PRO A 75 4.55 8.19 -14.16
CA PRO A 75 6.00 8.14 -14.00
C PRO A 75 6.64 9.48 -13.58
N VAL A 76 5.92 10.61 -13.75
CA VAL A 76 6.39 11.95 -13.33
C VAL A 76 6.29 12.12 -11.81
N LEU A 77 5.42 11.37 -11.12
CA LEU A 77 5.30 11.43 -9.67
C LEU A 77 6.44 10.65 -9.02
N LYS A 78 7.14 11.30 -8.08
CA LYS A 78 8.37 10.76 -7.47
C LYS A 78 8.13 9.47 -6.68
N TYR A 79 6.95 9.29 -6.08
CA TYR A 79 6.66 8.20 -5.17
C TYR A 79 5.50 7.36 -5.64
N THR A 80 5.50 6.07 -5.27
CA THR A 80 4.43 5.11 -5.54
C THR A 80 4.18 4.24 -4.31
N THR A 81 2.92 4.05 -3.95
CA THR A 81 2.50 3.13 -2.88
C THR A 81 1.28 2.33 -3.31
N PHE A 82 1.21 1.12 -2.77
CA PHE A 82 0.09 0.22 -2.95
C PHE A 82 -0.48 -0.18 -1.60
N PHE A 83 -1.80 -0.33 -1.54
CA PHE A 83 -2.51 -0.84 -0.38
C PHE A 83 -3.47 -1.95 -0.81
N VAL A 84 -3.88 -2.76 0.14
CA VAL A 84 -4.98 -3.72 -0.01
C VAL A 84 -6.16 -3.31 0.87
N ASP A 85 -7.35 -3.81 0.57
CA ASP A 85 -8.61 -3.38 1.17
C ASP A 85 -8.77 -3.73 2.67
N ASP A 86 -7.89 -4.57 3.22
CA ASP A 86 -7.86 -4.95 4.63
C ASP A 86 -6.73 -4.27 5.43
N ASN A 87 -6.02 -3.32 4.85
CA ASN A 87 -5.14 -2.43 5.60
C ASN A 87 -5.96 -1.50 6.52
N ILE A 88 -5.43 -1.13 7.66
CA ILE A 88 -6.06 -0.17 8.58
C ILE A 88 -4.97 0.69 9.23
N PHE A 89 -5.08 2.01 9.09
CA PHE A 89 -4.28 2.93 9.90
C PHE A 89 -4.85 2.98 11.31
N VAL A 90 -4.01 2.76 12.30
CA VAL A 90 -4.38 2.75 13.73
C VAL A 90 -3.78 3.94 14.50
N SER A 91 -2.90 4.70 13.86
CA SER A 91 -2.26 5.88 14.40
C SER A 91 -1.99 6.90 13.30
N GLU A 92 -1.68 8.12 13.67
CA GLU A 92 -1.38 9.18 12.72
C GLU A 92 -0.18 8.84 11.85
N PHE A 93 -0.35 9.01 10.54
CA PHE A 93 0.66 8.84 9.51
C PHE A 93 0.50 9.92 8.45
N LYS A 94 1.48 10.83 8.34
CA LYS A 94 1.45 11.94 7.39
C LYS A 94 2.48 11.71 6.30
N LEU A 95 2.01 11.58 5.07
CA LEU A 95 2.88 11.41 3.89
C LEU A 95 3.88 12.57 3.77
N GLU A 96 3.44 13.82 4.01
CA GLU A 96 4.30 15.00 3.96
C GLU A 96 5.54 14.90 4.87
N ASN A 97 5.43 14.20 6.01
CA ASN A 97 6.52 13.99 6.95
C ASN A 97 7.39 12.77 6.61
N GLU A 98 6.83 11.78 5.93
CA GLU A 98 7.50 10.51 5.64
C GLU A 98 8.21 10.51 4.29
N LEU A 99 7.58 11.05 3.25
CA LEU A 99 8.14 11.04 1.89
C LEU A 99 9.56 11.63 1.77
N PRO A 100 9.93 12.73 2.46
CA PRO A 100 11.29 13.25 2.39
C PRO A 100 12.37 12.31 2.95
N LYS A 101 11.98 11.30 3.72
CA LYS A 101 12.89 10.29 4.30
C LYS A 101 13.28 9.21 3.29
N LEU A 102 12.54 9.08 2.19
CA LEU A 102 12.85 8.14 1.11
C LEU A 102 13.89 8.77 0.17
N THR A 103 15.13 8.40 0.39
CA THR A 103 16.31 8.85 -0.38
C THR A 103 16.90 7.67 -1.15
N ASP A 104 17.89 7.93 -2.02
CA ASP A 104 18.51 6.91 -2.88
C ASP A 104 19.12 5.71 -2.13
N ASN A 105 19.40 5.87 -0.83
CA ASN A 105 19.91 4.79 0.03
C ASN A 105 18.83 4.05 0.81
N VAL A 106 17.53 4.38 0.57
CA VAL A 106 16.40 3.78 1.27
C VAL A 106 15.49 3.10 0.22
N ALA A 107 15.44 1.79 0.24
CA ALA A 107 14.65 1.02 -0.72
C ALA A 107 13.14 1.25 -0.58
N THR A 108 12.63 1.41 0.64
CA THR A 108 11.21 1.63 0.93
C THR A 108 10.98 2.23 2.31
N ILE A 109 9.85 2.89 2.49
CA ILE A 109 9.29 3.23 3.80
C ILE A 109 8.10 2.32 4.04
N SER A 110 8.09 1.62 5.18
CA SER A 110 7.01 0.70 5.54
C SER A 110 6.22 1.20 6.75
N PRO A 111 5.06 1.84 6.56
CA PRO A 111 4.19 2.26 7.66
C PRO A 111 3.56 1.08 8.40
N ARG A 112 3.61 -0.11 7.83
CA ARG A 112 3.10 -1.36 8.41
C ARG A 112 3.97 -1.88 9.55
N ILE A 113 5.28 -1.63 9.49
CA ILE A 113 6.28 -2.22 10.38
C ILE A 113 6.58 -1.27 11.54
N HIS A 114 6.49 -1.75 12.78
CA HIS A 114 6.77 -0.96 13.98
C HIS A 114 7.47 -1.80 15.06
N LYS A 115 8.03 -1.11 16.08
CA LYS A 115 8.88 -1.72 17.15
C LYS A 115 8.25 -2.86 17.94
N ASN A 116 6.92 -2.89 18.02
CA ASN A 116 6.21 -3.92 18.77
C ASN A 116 5.89 -5.14 17.91
N LEU A 117 6.24 -5.13 16.61
CA LEU A 117 6.07 -6.26 15.73
C LEU A 117 7.22 -7.24 15.94
N ASN A 118 6.97 -8.28 16.72
CA ASN A 118 7.96 -9.28 17.13
C ASN A 118 7.62 -10.71 16.70
N TYR A 119 6.55 -10.87 15.92
CA TYR A 119 6.10 -12.16 15.44
C TYR A 119 5.47 -12.04 14.04
N CYS A 120 5.91 -12.90 13.12
CA CYS A 120 5.35 -13.03 11.78
C CYS A 120 4.41 -14.24 11.73
N TYR A 121 3.11 -14.02 11.61
CA TYR A 121 2.11 -15.08 11.60
C TYR A 121 2.19 -15.96 10.35
N THR A 122 2.47 -15.38 9.20
CA THR A 122 2.55 -16.13 7.93
C THR A 122 3.72 -17.09 7.88
N ALA A 123 4.85 -16.70 8.44
CA ALA A 123 6.05 -17.54 8.52
C ALA A 123 6.16 -18.34 9.83
N ASN A 124 5.29 -18.07 10.81
CA ASN A 124 5.30 -18.69 12.15
C ASN A 124 6.66 -18.53 12.85
N VAL A 125 7.26 -17.34 12.80
CA VAL A 125 8.57 -17.06 13.39
C VAL A 125 8.53 -15.85 14.31
N LYS A 126 9.36 -15.86 15.36
CA LYS A 126 9.67 -14.66 16.14
C LYS A 126 10.60 -13.78 15.33
N MET A 127 10.35 -12.49 15.35
CA MET A 127 11.16 -11.50 14.67
C MET A 127 12.02 -10.70 15.64
N ILE A 128 13.20 -10.31 15.17
CA ILE A 128 14.11 -9.42 15.90
C ILE A 128 13.80 -7.98 15.48
N THR A 129 13.41 -7.17 16.44
CA THR A 129 13.16 -5.75 16.19
C THR A 129 14.43 -5.05 15.70
N PRO A 130 14.39 -4.29 14.59
CA PRO A 130 15.54 -3.57 14.09
C PRO A 130 16.05 -2.51 15.07
N GLN A 131 17.29 -2.11 14.90
CA GLN A 131 17.88 -1.00 15.65
C GLN A 131 17.20 0.33 15.30
N ILE A 132 17.13 1.22 16.29
CA ILE A 132 16.69 2.61 16.07
C ILE A 132 17.92 3.43 15.71
N ILE A 133 17.91 4.06 14.53
CA ILE A 133 18.94 4.99 14.08
C ILE A 133 18.27 6.36 13.88
N ASN A 134 18.77 7.40 14.54
CA ASN A 134 18.25 8.78 14.44
C ASN A 134 16.71 8.86 14.64
N ASN A 135 16.19 8.23 15.69
CA ASN A 135 14.76 8.11 15.98
C ASN A 135 13.92 7.43 14.88
N ARG A 136 14.55 6.64 14.04
CA ARG A 136 13.90 5.85 12.98
C ARG A 136 14.22 4.38 13.14
N TYR A 137 13.26 3.52 12.79
CA TYR A 137 13.52 2.10 12.60
C TYR A 137 14.11 1.92 11.21
N VAL A 138 15.42 1.74 11.15
CA VAL A 138 16.16 1.46 9.92
C VAL A 138 16.75 0.08 10.03
N TRP A 139 16.58 -0.72 9.01
CA TRP A 139 17.18 -2.04 8.97
C TRP A 139 17.62 -2.40 7.55
N TYR A 140 18.65 -3.22 7.50
CA TYR A 140 19.01 -3.95 6.29
C TYR A 140 18.16 -5.22 6.22
N LYS A 141 17.93 -5.75 5.02
CA LYS A 141 17.31 -7.04 4.85
C LYS A 141 18.10 -8.10 5.64
N ILE A 142 17.45 -8.72 6.61
CA ILE A 142 18.02 -9.80 7.43
C ILE A 142 17.27 -11.07 7.06
N LEU A 143 17.95 -12.05 6.47
CA LEU A 143 17.34 -13.31 6.07
C LEU A 143 16.68 -14.02 7.26
N ASN A 144 15.49 -14.55 7.05
CA ASN A 144 14.66 -15.26 8.05
C ASN A 144 14.12 -14.41 9.19
N ASN A 145 13.91 -13.11 8.99
CA ASN A 145 13.30 -12.23 9.98
C ASN A 145 11.84 -11.84 9.64
N GLY A 146 11.11 -12.75 9.02
CA GLY A 146 9.67 -12.62 8.74
C GLY A 146 9.32 -11.35 7.95
N ASP A 147 8.41 -10.52 8.48
CA ASP A 147 7.94 -9.31 7.79
C ASP A 147 9.05 -8.28 7.53
N TYR A 148 10.12 -8.26 8.34
CA TYR A 148 11.28 -7.38 8.10
C TYR A 148 12.11 -7.81 6.88
N ASP A 149 11.98 -9.04 6.42
CA ASP A 149 12.63 -9.56 5.21
C ASP A 149 11.84 -9.28 3.93
N TYR A 150 10.66 -8.69 4.03
CA TYR A 150 9.75 -8.51 2.90
C TYR A 150 9.54 -7.03 2.52
N PRO A 151 10.62 -6.32 2.07
CA PRO A 151 10.55 -4.90 1.77
C PRO A 151 9.72 -4.58 0.52
N MET A 152 9.44 -5.57 -0.34
CA MET A 152 8.66 -5.41 -1.58
C MET A 152 7.18 -5.75 -1.40
N SER A 153 6.67 -5.71 -0.18
CA SER A 153 5.23 -5.90 0.08
C SER A 153 4.40 -4.80 -0.56
N LEU A 154 3.25 -5.17 -1.12
CA LEU A 154 2.24 -4.24 -1.62
C LEU A 154 1.32 -3.70 -0.50
N ASP A 155 1.56 -4.06 0.75
CA ASP A 155 0.77 -3.66 1.91
C ASP A 155 1.24 -2.32 2.49
N GLY A 156 1.10 -1.25 1.75
CA GLY A 156 1.37 0.10 2.21
C GLY A 156 2.82 0.56 2.12
N ASN A 157 3.74 -0.25 1.61
CA ASN A 157 5.12 0.19 1.40
C ASN A 157 5.18 1.30 0.35
N ILE A 158 6.03 2.31 0.61
CA ILE A 158 6.24 3.46 -0.27
C ILE A 158 7.59 3.33 -0.95
N PHE A 159 7.62 3.48 -2.26
CA PHE A 159 8.80 3.33 -3.12
C PHE A 159 9.08 4.60 -3.89
N LEU A 160 10.32 4.79 -4.35
CA LEU A 160 10.59 5.68 -5.47
C LEU A 160 9.95 5.09 -6.73
N THR A 161 9.24 5.92 -7.50
CA THR A 161 8.60 5.48 -8.76
C THR A 161 9.63 4.99 -9.75
N SER A 162 10.80 5.64 -9.81
CA SER A 162 11.95 5.22 -10.63
C SER A 162 12.43 3.80 -10.35
N ASP A 163 12.26 3.31 -9.13
CA ASP A 163 12.75 2.00 -8.72
C ASP A 163 11.70 0.92 -8.94
N ILE A 164 10.44 1.21 -8.55
CA ILE A 164 9.39 0.19 -8.60
C ILE A 164 8.78 0.01 -10.01
N LEU A 165 8.67 1.07 -10.81
CA LEU A 165 8.02 0.99 -12.12
C LEU A 165 8.75 0.04 -13.09
N PRO A 166 10.09 0.07 -13.27
CA PRO A 166 10.80 -0.86 -14.12
C PRO A 166 10.66 -2.33 -13.67
N LEU A 167 10.52 -2.57 -12.37
CA LEU A 167 10.27 -3.92 -11.84
C LEU A 167 8.86 -4.39 -12.22
N LEU A 168 7.84 -3.56 -12.05
CA LEU A 168 6.46 -3.88 -12.43
C LEU A 168 6.31 -4.13 -13.94
N GLU A 169 7.05 -3.41 -14.77
CA GLU A 169 7.06 -3.61 -16.22
C GLU A 169 7.67 -4.97 -16.63
N ARG A 170 8.72 -5.41 -15.92
CA ARG A 170 9.42 -6.67 -16.23
C ARG A 170 8.73 -7.91 -15.66
N LEU A 171 8.13 -7.80 -14.48
CA LEU A 171 7.48 -8.92 -13.82
C LEU A 171 6.25 -9.39 -14.61
N ASN A 172 6.08 -10.71 -14.68
CA ASN A 172 4.87 -11.31 -15.24
C ASN A 172 3.91 -11.66 -14.08
N TYR A 173 2.89 -10.85 -13.90
CA TYR A 173 1.86 -11.04 -12.87
C TYR A 173 0.45 -10.86 -13.44
N ARG A 174 -0.52 -11.51 -12.81
CA ARG A 174 -1.92 -11.59 -13.26
C ARG A 174 -2.86 -11.19 -12.12
#